data_acc1865f614c042f20b707394b103455
#
_entry.id   acc1865f614c042f20b707394b103455
#
_cell.length_a   1.000
_cell.length_b   1.000
_cell.length_c   1.000
_cell.angle_alpha   90.00
_cell.angle_beta   90.00
_cell.angle_gamma   90.00
#
_symmetry.space_group_name_H-M   'P 1'
#
loop_
_entity.id
_entity.type
_entity.pdbx_description
1 polymer ?
#
loop_
_entity_poly.entity_id
_entity_poly.type
_entity_poly.pdbx_seq_one_letter_code
_entity_poly.pdbx_strand_id
1 'polypeptide(L)'
;MTIDVERIVRSVDHTLLRTDATIEEIRKLCDEAVKHQTASVCIPPAYADEAVAYLAKKAQEAADAGDEKRAKPVPVCVVIGFPNGYSTAASKAFETRDAIRRGVSEIDTVINVGFVKNGRYDAILEELRQIREAAGNHVMKVIIETCLLTQEEKIRMCDIVTRSGADFIKTSTGFSRSGATPEDVKLLAEHVGTGVRVKAAGGIHTLEEAQNYLDLGASRLGTSSIIKLLEEKN
;
A
#
# COMPACT_ATOMS: atom_id res chain seq x y z
N MET A 1 4.78 -25.19 7.83
CA MET A 1 4.94 -23.96 7.03
C MET A 1 6.40 -23.51 7.16
N THR A 2 7.13 -23.38 6.07
CA THR A 2 8.50 -22.81 6.10
C THR A 2 8.38 -21.30 5.92
N ILE A 3 8.97 -20.53 6.83
CA ILE A 3 8.94 -19.08 6.78
C ILE A 3 10.09 -18.60 5.88
N ASP A 4 9.74 -17.90 4.81
CA ASP A 4 10.69 -17.26 3.89
C ASP A 4 10.81 -15.76 4.24
N VAL A 5 11.73 -15.45 5.11
CA VAL A 5 11.94 -14.09 5.62
C VAL A 5 12.31 -13.12 4.50
N GLU A 6 13.13 -13.54 3.53
CA GLU A 6 13.52 -12.67 2.40
C GLU A 6 12.32 -12.33 1.52
N ARG A 7 11.49 -13.33 1.17
CA ARG A 7 10.24 -13.10 0.41
C ARG A 7 9.30 -12.17 1.16
N ILE A 8 9.13 -12.38 2.47
CA ILE A 8 8.29 -11.53 3.32
C ILE A 8 8.77 -10.09 3.25
N VAL A 9 10.04 -9.83 3.56
CA VAL A 9 10.61 -8.47 3.61
C VAL A 9 10.49 -7.75 2.27
N ARG A 10 10.80 -8.44 1.17
CA ARG A 10 10.65 -7.88 -0.19
C ARG A 10 9.20 -7.61 -0.60
N SER A 11 8.24 -8.15 0.13
CA SER A 11 6.80 -7.90 -0.08
C SER A 11 6.25 -6.82 0.84
N VAL A 12 7.03 -6.26 1.78
CA VAL A 12 6.57 -5.29 2.76
C VAL A 12 6.56 -3.87 2.17
N ASP A 13 5.40 -3.20 2.25
CA ASP A 13 5.31 -1.75 2.29
C ASP A 13 5.52 -1.34 3.76
N HIS A 14 6.75 -0.89 4.11
CA HIS A 14 7.07 -0.49 5.48
C HIS A 14 6.31 0.78 5.84
N THR A 15 5.36 0.67 6.80
CA THR A 15 4.26 1.63 6.92
C THR A 15 4.33 2.45 8.20
N LEU A 16 4.22 3.77 8.07
CA LEU A 16 4.01 4.70 9.18
C LEU A 16 2.95 5.74 8.78
N LEU A 17 1.73 5.61 9.34
CA LEU A 17 0.57 6.45 8.99
C LEU A 17 -0.10 7.09 10.22
N ARG A 18 0.54 7.05 11.39
CA ARG A 18 0.03 7.73 12.59
C ARG A 18 -0.07 9.24 12.33
N THR A 19 -1.10 9.87 12.87
CA THR A 19 -1.37 11.31 12.68
C THR A 19 -0.31 12.21 13.35
N ASP A 20 0.39 11.69 14.33
CA ASP A 20 1.46 12.34 15.09
C ASP A 20 2.88 11.93 14.66
N ALA A 21 3.00 11.27 13.49
CA ALA A 21 4.31 10.87 12.96
C ALA A 21 5.20 12.10 12.72
N THR A 22 6.46 12.02 13.16
CA THR A 22 7.45 13.07 12.98
C THR A 22 8.37 12.80 11.79
N ILE A 23 9.09 13.82 11.32
CA ILE A 23 10.05 13.66 10.22
C ILE A 23 11.22 12.75 10.61
N GLU A 24 11.61 12.72 11.88
CA GLU A 24 12.66 11.83 12.41
C GLU A 24 12.21 10.37 12.31
N GLU A 25 10.95 10.08 12.65
CA GLU A 25 10.36 8.74 12.51
C GLU A 25 10.25 8.32 11.04
N ILE A 26 9.91 9.25 10.13
CA ILE A 26 9.89 8.99 8.68
C ILE A 26 11.29 8.66 8.16
N ARG A 27 12.34 9.40 8.59
CA ARG A 27 13.72 9.11 8.21
C ARG A 27 14.19 7.76 8.75
N LYS A 28 13.86 7.43 10.00
CA LYS A 28 14.13 6.11 10.59
C LYS A 28 13.46 4.99 9.77
N LEU A 29 12.18 5.16 9.41
CA LEU A 29 11.46 4.22 8.54
C LEU A 29 12.19 4.02 7.20
N CYS A 30 12.68 5.10 6.59
CA CYS A 30 13.45 5.06 5.35
C CYS A 30 14.78 4.30 5.53
N ASP A 31 15.52 4.54 6.62
CA ASP A 31 16.76 3.81 6.92
C ASP A 31 16.52 2.30 7.10
N GLU A 32 15.48 1.94 7.83
CA GLU A 32 15.04 0.54 8.00
C GLU A 32 14.67 -0.09 6.65
N ALA A 33 13.93 0.64 5.81
CA ALA A 33 13.55 0.16 4.47
C ALA A 33 14.76 -0.06 3.55
N VAL A 34 15.76 0.83 3.58
CA VAL A 34 17.02 0.68 2.83
C VAL A 34 17.83 -0.50 3.38
N LYS A 35 17.94 -0.65 4.70
CA LYS A 35 18.67 -1.76 5.34
C LYS A 35 18.11 -3.12 4.94
N HIS A 36 16.79 -3.25 4.99
CA HIS A 36 16.06 -4.50 4.75
C HIS A 36 15.63 -4.70 3.30
N GLN A 37 15.71 -3.66 2.45
CA GLN A 37 15.28 -3.72 1.06
C GLN A 37 13.80 -4.07 0.93
N THR A 38 12.94 -3.32 1.63
CA THR A 38 11.48 -3.49 1.53
C THR A 38 10.94 -3.08 0.16
N ALA A 39 9.73 -3.49 -0.18
CA ALA A 39 9.10 -3.17 -1.46
C ALA A 39 8.86 -1.66 -1.62
N SER A 40 8.45 -0.98 -0.55
CA SER A 40 8.29 0.47 -0.48
C SER A 40 8.31 0.96 0.97
N VAL A 41 8.35 2.27 1.18
CA VAL A 41 7.85 2.93 2.38
C VAL A 41 6.45 3.45 2.12
N CYS A 42 5.53 3.36 3.10
CA CYS A 42 4.16 3.87 2.98
C CYS A 42 3.90 4.91 4.07
N ILE A 43 3.74 6.19 3.66
CA ILE A 43 3.78 7.35 4.55
C ILE A 43 2.64 8.35 4.26
N PRO A 44 2.37 9.31 5.17
CA PRO A 44 1.47 10.43 4.88
C PRO A 44 2.01 11.29 3.73
N PRO A 45 1.17 11.80 2.82
CA PRO A 45 1.60 12.56 1.64
C PRO A 45 2.34 13.88 1.98
N ALA A 46 2.13 14.42 3.18
CA ALA A 46 2.82 15.63 3.64
C ALA A 46 4.36 15.48 3.70
N TYR A 47 4.87 14.27 3.87
CA TYR A 47 6.30 13.95 3.95
C TYR A 47 6.91 13.45 2.63
N ALA A 48 6.18 13.52 1.52
CA ALA A 48 6.61 12.96 0.24
C ALA A 48 7.95 13.52 -0.24
N ASP A 49 8.11 14.85 -0.25
CA ASP A 49 9.32 15.51 -0.76
C ASP A 49 10.57 15.09 0.04
N GLU A 50 10.45 15.10 1.37
CA GLU A 50 11.56 14.75 2.26
C GLU A 50 11.94 13.28 2.12
N ALA A 51 10.96 12.38 2.05
CA ALA A 51 11.24 10.95 1.94
C ALA A 51 11.85 10.60 0.57
N VAL A 52 11.33 11.18 -0.52
CA VAL A 52 11.88 10.98 -1.87
C VAL A 52 13.33 11.46 -1.95
N ALA A 53 13.60 12.69 -1.49
CA ALA A 53 14.95 13.25 -1.49
C ALA A 53 15.91 12.44 -0.61
N TYR A 54 15.45 12.02 0.58
CA TYR A 54 16.23 11.23 1.53
C TYR A 54 16.63 9.87 0.96
N LEU A 55 15.68 9.13 0.37
CA LEU A 55 15.93 7.82 -0.21
C LEU A 55 16.79 7.90 -1.48
N ALA A 56 16.65 8.94 -2.30
CA ALA A 56 17.52 9.20 -3.43
C ALA A 56 18.98 9.44 -2.99
N LYS A 57 19.17 10.23 -1.92
CA LYS A 57 20.50 10.46 -1.33
C LYS A 57 21.11 9.16 -0.81
N LYS A 58 20.36 8.32 -0.08
CA LYS A 58 20.83 7.02 0.42
C LYS A 58 21.23 6.08 -0.72
N ALA A 59 20.50 6.05 -1.80
CA ALA A 59 20.82 5.26 -2.98
C ALA A 59 22.12 5.74 -3.66
N GLN A 60 22.34 7.06 -3.74
CA GLN A 60 23.57 7.62 -4.28
C GLN A 60 24.77 7.30 -3.38
N GLU A 61 24.65 7.44 -2.06
CA GLU A 61 25.70 7.07 -1.09
C GLU A 61 26.08 5.59 -1.22
N ALA A 62 25.09 4.71 -1.42
CA ALA A 62 25.34 3.28 -1.65
C ALA A 62 26.02 3.01 -2.99
N ALA A 63 25.65 3.71 -4.06
CA ALA A 63 26.29 3.61 -5.38
C ALA A 63 27.77 4.03 -5.31
N ASP A 64 28.04 5.15 -4.64
CA ASP A 64 29.42 5.67 -4.45
C ASP A 64 30.29 4.72 -3.63
N ALA A 65 29.66 3.95 -2.72
CA ALA A 65 30.32 2.90 -1.93
C ALA A 65 30.43 1.54 -2.64
N GLY A 66 29.89 1.40 -3.87
CA GLY A 66 29.90 0.14 -4.63
C GLY A 66 28.87 -0.89 -4.14
N ASP A 67 27.90 -0.49 -3.33
CA ASP A 67 26.78 -1.36 -2.88
C ASP A 67 25.65 -1.34 -3.92
N GLU A 68 25.80 -2.14 -4.98
CA GLU A 68 24.82 -2.23 -6.07
C GLU A 68 23.41 -2.63 -5.58
N LYS A 69 23.32 -3.38 -4.49
CA LYS A 69 22.06 -3.85 -3.92
C LYS A 69 21.23 -2.69 -3.39
N ARG A 70 21.86 -1.65 -2.82
CA ARG A 70 21.21 -0.47 -2.24
C ARG A 70 21.30 0.77 -3.12
N ALA A 71 21.94 0.68 -4.27
CA ALA A 71 22.13 1.78 -5.23
C ALA A 71 20.84 2.22 -5.95
N LYS A 72 19.72 1.54 -5.71
CA LYS A 72 18.39 1.97 -6.19
C LYS A 72 17.56 2.47 -5.02
N PRO A 73 16.91 3.65 -5.14
CA PRO A 73 16.08 4.16 -4.07
C PRO A 73 14.87 3.24 -3.84
N VAL A 74 14.56 3.00 -2.56
CA VAL A 74 13.32 2.32 -2.17
C VAL A 74 12.13 3.18 -2.62
N PRO A 75 11.09 2.62 -3.27
CA PRO A 75 9.92 3.36 -3.71
C PRO A 75 9.18 4.05 -2.56
N VAL A 76 8.70 5.27 -2.79
CA VAL A 76 7.81 5.97 -1.86
C VAL A 76 6.37 5.75 -2.28
N CYS A 77 5.56 5.23 -1.37
CA CYS A 77 4.12 5.13 -1.46
C CYS A 77 3.48 6.14 -0.53
N VAL A 78 2.41 6.81 -0.96
CA VAL A 78 1.58 7.65 -0.11
C VAL A 78 0.11 7.25 -0.18
N VAL A 79 -0.66 7.65 0.82
CA VAL A 79 -2.10 7.38 0.89
C VAL A 79 -2.90 8.53 0.29
N ILE A 80 -4.05 8.23 -0.34
CA ILE A 80 -4.92 9.20 -1.03
C ILE A 80 -6.35 9.05 -0.50
N GLY A 81 -6.99 10.16 -0.14
CA GLY A 81 -8.35 10.19 0.44
C GLY A 81 -8.46 9.41 1.76
N PHE A 82 -7.37 9.29 2.46
CA PHE A 82 -7.18 8.38 3.60
C PHE A 82 -7.51 9.05 4.95
N PRO A 83 -8.05 8.28 5.94
CA PRO A 83 -8.43 6.87 5.85
C PRO A 83 -9.88 6.65 5.41
N ASN A 84 -10.69 7.67 5.33
CA ASN A 84 -12.16 7.55 5.25
C ASN A 84 -12.71 7.32 3.84
N GLY A 85 -11.99 7.68 2.79
CA GLY A 85 -12.38 7.47 1.40
C GLY A 85 -13.54 8.32 0.87
N TYR A 86 -14.18 9.17 1.67
CA TYR A 86 -15.38 9.91 1.28
C TYR A 86 -15.11 11.29 0.66
N SER A 87 -13.85 11.63 0.39
CA SER A 87 -13.53 12.83 -0.40
C SER A 87 -14.06 12.69 -1.84
N THR A 88 -14.26 13.82 -2.52
CA THR A 88 -14.71 13.78 -3.92
C THR A 88 -13.65 13.19 -4.85
N ALA A 89 -14.06 12.62 -5.97
CA ALA A 89 -13.15 12.09 -7.00
C ALA A 89 -12.14 13.15 -7.45
N ALA A 90 -12.59 14.38 -7.68
CA ALA A 90 -11.73 15.51 -8.07
C ALA A 90 -10.65 15.82 -7.01
N SER A 91 -11.00 15.77 -5.71
CA SER A 91 -10.04 15.97 -4.61
C SER A 91 -8.97 14.88 -4.58
N LYS A 92 -9.38 13.60 -4.70
CA LYS A 92 -8.45 12.45 -4.73
C LYS A 92 -7.55 12.49 -5.97
N ALA A 93 -8.08 12.84 -7.14
CA ALA A 93 -7.29 13.00 -8.36
C ALA A 93 -6.30 14.15 -8.25
N PHE A 94 -6.67 15.26 -7.60
CA PHE A 94 -5.74 16.36 -7.32
C PHE A 94 -4.62 15.92 -6.36
N GLU A 95 -4.97 15.29 -5.24
CA GLU A 95 -4.02 14.76 -4.26
C GLU A 95 -3.05 13.76 -4.91
N THR A 96 -3.55 12.90 -5.80
CA THR A 96 -2.73 11.98 -6.59
C THR A 96 -1.73 12.72 -7.48
N ARG A 97 -2.19 13.70 -8.29
CA ARG A 97 -1.29 14.48 -9.15
C ARG A 97 -0.23 15.24 -8.36
N ASP A 98 -0.61 15.78 -7.20
CA ASP A 98 0.34 16.46 -6.32
C ASP A 98 1.41 15.49 -5.80
N ALA A 99 1.02 14.30 -5.33
CA ALA A 99 1.95 13.28 -4.87
C ALA A 99 2.92 12.83 -5.97
N ILE A 100 2.43 12.57 -7.18
CA ILE A 100 3.28 12.18 -8.31
C ILE A 100 4.28 13.28 -8.68
N ARG A 101 3.86 14.55 -8.70
CA ARG A 101 4.77 15.70 -8.96
C ARG A 101 5.89 15.82 -7.92
N ARG A 102 5.67 15.33 -6.69
CA ARG A 102 6.66 15.26 -5.60
C ARG A 102 7.59 14.04 -5.70
N GLY A 103 7.46 13.23 -6.76
CA GLY A 103 8.33 12.07 -7.02
C GLY A 103 7.88 10.77 -6.37
N VAL A 104 6.64 10.70 -5.88
CA VAL A 104 6.06 9.48 -5.33
C VAL A 104 5.90 8.42 -6.43
N SER A 105 6.26 7.18 -6.11
CA SER A 105 6.25 6.06 -7.07
C SER A 105 4.96 5.24 -7.01
N GLU A 106 4.29 5.21 -5.86
CA GLU A 106 3.11 4.37 -5.60
C GLU A 106 2.07 5.13 -4.79
N ILE A 107 0.80 4.87 -5.02
CA ILE A 107 -0.30 5.43 -4.24
C ILE A 107 -1.24 4.33 -3.73
N ASP A 108 -1.77 4.51 -2.51
CA ASP A 108 -2.82 3.69 -1.91
C ASP A 108 -4.08 4.54 -1.73
N THR A 109 -5.08 4.43 -2.61
CA THR A 109 -6.31 5.22 -2.52
C THR A 109 -7.45 4.45 -1.86
N VAL A 110 -8.25 5.13 -1.04
CA VAL A 110 -9.41 4.54 -0.36
C VAL A 110 -10.68 4.81 -1.16
N ILE A 111 -11.49 3.77 -1.41
CA ILE A 111 -12.81 3.93 -2.06
C ILE A 111 -13.79 4.67 -1.17
N ASN A 112 -14.85 5.22 -1.76
CA ASN A 112 -16.00 5.68 -1.00
C ASN A 112 -16.90 4.49 -0.61
N VAL A 113 -16.71 3.98 0.63
CA VAL A 113 -17.49 2.84 1.15
C VAL A 113 -18.99 3.14 1.18
N GLY A 114 -19.39 4.39 1.43
CA GLY A 114 -20.80 4.81 1.38
C GLY A 114 -21.42 4.61 0.00
N PHE A 115 -20.63 4.76 -1.07
CA PHE A 115 -21.10 4.48 -2.44
C PHE A 115 -21.32 2.98 -2.66
N VAL A 116 -20.47 2.11 -2.08
CA VAL A 116 -20.71 0.65 -2.12
C VAL A 116 -22.05 0.32 -1.47
N LYS A 117 -22.29 0.84 -0.25
CA LYS A 117 -23.54 0.60 0.49
C LYS A 117 -24.79 1.10 -0.23
N ASN A 118 -24.65 2.11 -1.06
CA ASN A 118 -25.72 2.65 -1.90
C ASN A 118 -25.80 2.01 -3.30
N GLY A 119 -25.00 0.98 -3.60
CA GLY A 119 -24.96 0.32 -4.91
C GLY A 119 -24.43 1.21 -6.05
N ARG A 120 -23.74 2.31 -5.74
CA ARG A 120 -23.23 3.30 -6.71
C ARG A 120 -21.88 2.86 -7.32
N TYR A 121 -21.83 1.66 -7.84
CA TYR A 121 -20.59 1.04 -8.37
C TYR A 121 -20.00 1.79 -9.56
N ASP A 122 -20.86 2.33 -10.46
CA ASP A 122 -20.39 3.12 -11.59
C ASP A 122 -19.69 4.41 -11.15
N ALA A 123 -20.17 5.04 -10.08
CA ALA A 123 -19.51 6.22 -9.52
C ALA A 123 -18.14 5.88 -8.90
N ILE A 124 -17.98 4.69 -8.30
CA ILE A 124 -16.69 4.21 -7.79
C ILE A 124 -15.74 3.91 -8.95
N LEU A 125 -16.21 3.25 -9.99
CA LEU A 125 -15.38 2.97 -11.17
C LEU A 125 -14.89 4.26 -11.83
N GLU A 126 -15.76 5.26 -11.96
CA GLU A 126 -15.40 6.56 -12.52
C GLU A 126 -14.39 7.31 -11.62
N GLU A 127 -14.59 7.29 -10.29
CA GLU A 127 -13.61 7.84 -9.34
C GLU A 127 -12.23 7.19 -9.51
N LEU A 128 -12.18 5.86 -9.57
CA LEU A 128 -10.92 5.12 -9.70
C LEU A 128 -10.24 5.38 -11.06
N ARG A 129 -11.00 5.58 -12.15
CA ARG A 129 -10.46 5.94 -13.46
C ARG A 129 -9.82 7.33 -13.45
N GLN A 130 -10.46 8.31 -12.80
CA GLN A 130 -9.88 9.65 -12.64
C GLN A 130 -8.59 9.63 -11.82
N ILE A 131 -8.53 8.78 -10.78
CA ILE A 131 -7.33 8.59 -9.98
C ILE A 131 -6.25 7.86 -10.82
N ARG A 132 -6.61 6.84 -11.60
CA ARG A 132 -5.70 6.14 -12.52
C ARG A 132 -5.09 7.10 -13.55
N GLU A 133 -5.91 7.94 -14.17
CA GLU A 133 -5.45 8.97 -15.09
C GLU A 133 -4.45 9.93 -14.42
N ALA A 134 -4.76 10.37 -13.20
CA ALA A 134 -3.89 11.23 -12.40
C ALA A 134 -2.57 10.56 -12.02
N ALA A 135 -2.58 9.26 -11.74
CA ALA A 135 -1.40 8.47 -11.38
C ALA A 135 -0.53 8.09 -12.62
N GLY A 136 -1.08 8.15 -13.83
CA GLY A 136 -0.36 7.75 -15.05
C GLY A 136 0.12 6.29 -14.98
N ASN A 137 1.41 6.06 -15.11
CA ASN A 137 2.02 4.72 -15.07
C ASN A 137 2.53 4.31 -13.67
N HIS A 138 2.29 5.12 -12.64
CA HIS A 138 2.70 4.81 -11.28
C HIS A 138 1.81 3.72 -10.66
N VAL A 139 2.34 3.00 -9.69
CA VAL A 139 1.60 1.91 -9.04
C VAL A 139 0.40 2.47 -8.25
N MET A 140 -0.79 1.99 -8.58
CA MET A 140 -2.04 2.36 -7.91
C MET A 140 -2.62 1.16 -7.17
N LYS A 141 -2.83 1.33 -5.85
CA LYS A 141 -3.45 0.30 -5.01
C LYS A 141 -4.76 0.84 -4.45
N VAL A 142 -5.82 0.04 -4.52
CA VAL A 142 -7.18 0.43 -4.13
C VAL A 142 -7.57 -0.25 -2.83
N ILE A 143 -7.73 0.52 -1.77
CA ILE A 143 -8.18 0.07 -0.45
C ILE A 143 -9.70 -0.01 -0.47
N ILE A 144 -10.25 -1.21 -0.27
CA ILE A 144 -11.70 -1.43 -0.26
C ILE A 144 -12.31 -1.50 1.15
N GLU A 145 -11.49 -1.55 2.20
CA GLU A 145 -11.89 -1.66 3.62
C GLU A 145 -12.79 -2.86 3.87
N THR A 146 -12.24 -4.05 3.68
CA THR A 146 -12.99 -5.33 3.66
C THR A 146 -13.88 -5.55 4.88
N CYS A 147 -13.47 -5.09 6.07
CA CYS A 147 -14.24 -5.26 7.30
C CYS A 147 -15.59 -4.50 7.33
N LEU A 148 -15.80 -3.60 6.38
CA LEU A 148 -17.06 -2.86 6.22
C LEU A 148 -17.95 -3.43 5.10
N LEU A 149 -17.47 -4.43 4.34
CA LEU A 149 -18.13 -4.97 3.17
C LEU A 149 -18.67 -6.38 3.40
N THR A 150 -19.82 -6.69 2.78
CA THR A 150 -20.29 -8.07 2.66
C THR A 150 -19.44 -8.85 1.67
N GLN A 151 -19.56 -10.17 1.65
CA GLN A 151 -18.84 -11.01 0.68
C GLN A 151 -19.19 -10.65 -0.77
N GLU A 152 -20.47 -10.42 -1.06
CA GLU A 152 -20.94 -10.00 -2.38
C GLU A 152 -20.36 -8.65 -2.80
N GLU A 153 -20.31 -7.68 -1.88
CA GLU A 153 -19.71 -6.37 -2.12
C GLU A 153 -18.21 -6.49 -2.40
N LYS A 154 -17.47 -7.36 -1.67
CA LYS A 154 -16.04 -7.61 -1.91
C LYS A 154 -15.81 -8.19 -3.33
N ILE A 155 -16.61 -9.19 -3.73
CA ILE A 155 -16.53 -9.77 -5.08
C ILE A 155 -16.84 -8.71 -6.15
N ARG A 156 -17.86 -7.89 -5.93
CA ARG A 156 -18.19 -6.79 -6.85
C ARG A 156 -17.04 -5.78 -6.94
N MET A 157 -16.38 -5.49 -5.83
CA MET A 157 -15.22 -4.59 -5.82
C MET A 157 -14.01 -5.18 -6.53
N CYS A 158 -13.81 -6.51 -6.56
CA CYS A 158 -12.80 -7.14 -7.39
C CYS A 158 -12.98 -6.82 -8.89
N ASP A 159 -14.22 -6.90 -9.40
CA ASP A 159 -14.55 -6.50 -10.79
C ASP A 159 -14.27 -5.01 -11.02
N ILE A 160 -14.74 -4.14 -10.13
CA ILE A 160 -14.58 -2.69 -10.27
C ILE A 160 -13.10 -2.29 -10.26
N VAL A 161 -12.31 -2.82 -9.32
CA VAL A 161 -10.87 -2.54 -9.23
C VAL A 161 -10.14 -3.05 -10.46
N THR A 162 -10.50 -4.24 -10.96
CA THR A 162 -9.92 -4.78 -12.20
C THR A 162 -10.20 -3.87 -13.40
N ARG A 163 -11.43 -3.42 -13.57
CA ARG A 163 -11.85 -2.54 -14.68
C ARG A 163 -11.33 -1.11 -14.56
N SER A 164 -10.86 -0.71 -13.40
CA SER A 164 -10.28 0.62 -13.18
C SER A 164 -8.85 0.76 -13.69
N GLY A 165 -8.17 -0.36 -13.99
CA GLY A 165 -6.76 -0.38 -14.36
C GLY A 165 -5.80 -0.22 -13.17
N ALA A 166 -6.26 -0.46 -11.95
CA ALA A 166 -5.40 -0.48 -10.76
C ALA A 166 -4.45 -1.69 -10.77
N ASP A 167 -3.30 -1.54 -10.13
CA ASP A 167 -2.29 -2.60 -10.02
C ASP A 167 -2.55 -3.56 -8.85
N PHE A 168 -3.22 -3.06 -7.81
CA PHE A 168 -3.56 -3.86 -6.63
C PHE A 168 -4.95 -3.53 -6.08
N ILE A 169 -5.58 -4.57 -5.55
CA ILE A 169 -6.64 -4.44 -4.54
C ILE A 169 -6.02 -4.60 -3.16
N LYS A 170 -6.35 -3.71 -2.21
CA LYS A 170 -5.84 -3.73 -0.85
C LYS A 170 -6.99 -3.92 0.13
N THR A 171 -6.79 -4.78 1.14
CA THR A 171 -7.83 -5.12 2.10
C THR A 171 -8.29 -3.95 2.96
N SER A 172 -7.37 -3.24 3.60
CA SER A 172 -7.72 -2.40 4.75
C SER A 172 -6.83 -1.16 4.87
N THR A 173 -7.36 -0.12 5.51
CA THR A 173 -6.60 1.07 5.92
C THR A 173 -5.73 0.82 7.15
N GLY A 174 -6.16 -0.04 8.06
CA GLY A 174 -5.62 -0.21 9.40
C GLY A 174 -6.20 0.76 10.44
N PHE A 175 -7.19 1.60 10.06
CA PHE A 175 -7.85 2.59 10.91
C PHE A 175 -9.34 2.32 11.11
N SER A 176 -9.82 1.10 10.78
CA SER A 176 -11.19 0.67 10.95
C SER A 176 -11.32 -0.45 12.00
N ARG A 177 -12.41 -1.21 11.94
CA ARG A 177 -12.76 -2.22 12.96
C ARG A 177 -11.79 -3.40 13.02
N SER A 178 -11.25 -3.81 11.86
CA SER A 178 -10.24 -4.87 11.74
C SER A 178 -9.38 -4.67 10.49
N GLY A 179 -8.27 -5.41 10.42
CA GLY A 179 -7.37 -5.45 9.28
C GLY A 179 -7.67 -6.62 8.34
N ALA A 180 -6.63 -7.10 7.65
CA ALA A 180 -6.70 -8.25 6.76
C ALA A 180 -7.10 -9.53 7.52
N THR A 181 -7.87 -10.38 6.84
CA THR A 181 -8.13 -11.75 7.30
C THR A 181 -7.72 -12.76 6.24
N PRO A 182 -7.38 -14.00 6.61
CA PRO A 182 -7.06 -15.06 5.64
C PRO A 182 -8.17 -15.28 4.62
N GLU A 183 -9.43 -15.24 5.07
CA GLU A 183 -10.62 -15.41 4.23
C GLU A 183 -10.73 -14.30 3.19
N ASP A 184 -10.51 -13.04 3.59
CA ASP A 184 -10.56 -11.90 2.68
C ASP A 184 -9.44 -11.96 1.65
N VAL A 185 -8.20 -12.24 2.07
CA VAL A 185 -7.07 -12.33 1.13
C VAL A 185 -7.30 -13.41 0.09
N LYS A 186 -7.76 -14.61 0.53
CA LYS A 186 -8.10 -15.69 -0.37
C LYS A 186 -9.22 -15.31 -1.34
N LEU A 187 -10.31 -14.73 -0.83
CA LEU A 187 -11.44 -14.28 -1.64
C LEU A 187 -11.00 -13.27 -2.70
N LEU A 188 -10.19 -12.28 -2.33
CA LEU A 188 -9.70 -11.28 -3.28
C LEU A 188 -8.79 -11.93 -4.35
N ALA A 189 -7.88 -12.83 -3.95
CA ALA A 189 -6.99 -13.51 -4.86
C ALA A 189 -7.74 -14.39 -5.89
N GLU A 190 -8.87 -14.99 -5.49
CA GLU A 190 -9.72 -15.81 -6.35
C GLU A 190 -10.59 -15.00 -7.32
N HIS A 191 -10.89 -13.72 -7.02
CA HIS A 191 -11.89 -12.95 -7.78
C HIS A 191 -11.34 -11.73 -8.52
N VAL A 192 -10.11 -11.27 -8.25
CA VAL A 192 -9.50 -10.21 -9.06
C VAL A 192 -9.17 -10.70 -10.45
N GLY A 193 -9.31 -9.83 -11.43
CA GLY A 193 -8.96 -10.15 -12.82
C GLY A 193 -7.46 -10.13 -13.09
N THR A 194 -7.09 -10.60 -14.26
CA THR A 194 -5.70 -10.63 -14.72
C THR A 194 -5.05 -9.26 -14.64
N GLY A 195 -3.84 -9.20 -14.08
CA GLY A 195 -3.06 -7.98 -13.95
C GLY A 195 -3.22 -7.26 -12.59
N VAL A 196 -4.27 -7.59 -11.81
CA VAL A 196 -4.46 -7.04 -10.46
C VAL A 196 -3.92 -8.01 -9.41
N ARG A 197 -3.12 -7.50 -8.51
CA ARG A 197 -2.52 -8.25 -7.38
C ARG A 197 -3.21 -7.90 -6.06
N VAL A 198 -2.99 -8.70 -5.02
CA VAL A 198 -3.56 -8.47 -3.69
C VAL A 198 -2.51 -7.91 -2.74
N LYS A 199 -2.86 -6.84 -2.02
CA LYS A 199 -2.13 -6.32 -0.87
C LYS A 199 -2.92 -6.60 0.40
N ALA A 200 -2.37 -7.40 1.32
CA ALA A 200 -2.91 -7.55 2.67
C ALA A 200 -2.37 -6.44 3.58
N ALA A 201 -3.22 -5.80 4.36
CA ALA A 201 -2.81 -4.71 5.26
C ALA A 201 -3.66 -4.64 6.52
N GLY A 202 -3.04 -4.18 7.62
CA GLY A 202 -3.66 -4.08 8.94
C GLY A 202 -3.66 -5.41 9.70
N GLY A 203 -3.18 -5.38 10.95
CA GLY A 203 -3.19 -6.56 11.82
C GLY A 203 -2.13 -7.62 11.49
N ILE A 204 -1.07 -7.29 10.75
CA ILE A 204 0.02 -8.21 10.42
C ILE A 204 1.16 -7.98 11.42
N HIS A 205 1.30 -8.84 12.40
CA HIS A 205 2.20 -8.65 13.54
C HIS A 205 3.31 -9.71 13.64
N THR A 206 3.17 -10.87 12.97
CA THR A 206 4.15 -11.96 13.02
C THR A 206 4.61 -12.38 11.63
N LEU A 207 5.77 -13.06 11.57
CA LEU A 207 6.28 -13.64 10.32
C LEU A 207 5.37 -14.78 9.81
N GLU A 208 4.73 -15.50 10.72
CA GLU A 208 3.77 -16.58 10.40
C GLU A 208 2.53 -16.01 9.72
N GLU A 209 1.96 -14.92 10.23
CA GLU A 209 0.83 -14.23 9.59
C GLU A 209 1.21 -13.70 8.23
N ALA A 210 2.38 -13.04 8.12
CA ALA A 210 2.91 -12.51 6.87
C ALA A 210 3.07 -13.62 5.81
N GLN A 211 3.69 -14.74 6.19
CA GLN A 211 3.85 -15.91 5.31
C GLN A 211 2.50 -16.47 4.88
N ASN A 212 1.57 -16.62 5.80
CA ASN A 212 0.23 -17.14 5.50
C ASN A 212 -0.50 -16.27 4.46
N TYR A 213 -0.46 -14.95 4.58
CA TYR A 213 -1.07 -14.06 3.57
C TYR A 213 -0.42 -14.19 2.20
N LEU A 214 0.92 -14.33 2.14
CA LEU A 214 1.62 -14.55 0.86
C LEU A 214 1.25 -15.90 0.24
N ASP A 215 1.06 -16.93 1.04
CA ASP A 215 0.67 -18.27 0.57
C ASP A 215 -0.80 -18.32 0.12
N LEU A 216 -1.65 -17.44 0.66
CA LEU A 216 -3.04 -17.26 0.24
C LEU A 216 -3.21 -16.36 -1.00
N GLY A 217 -2.14 -15.87 -1.59
CA GLY A 217 -2.16 -15.12 -2.85
C GLY A 217 -1.92 -13.62 -2.72
N ALA A 218 -1.64 -13.10 -1.54
CA ALA A 218 -1.10 -11.75 -1.43
C ALA A 218 0.29 -11.68 -2.04
N SER A 219 0.62 -10.58 -2.71
CA SER A 219 1.96 -10.30 -3.23
C SER A 219 2.58 -9.03 -2.63
N ARG A 220 1.86 -8.35 -1.75
CA ARG A 220 2.29 -7.17 -1.01
C ARG A 220 1.68 -7.18 0.40
N LEU A 221 2.43 -6.70 1.37
CA LEU A 221 2.02 -6.64 2.79
C LEU A 221 2.18 -5.22 3.31
N GLY A 222 1.11 -4.64 3.84
CA GLY A 222 1.15 -3.34 4.52
C GLY A 222 1.28 -3.52 6.04
N THR A 223 2.44 -3.28 6.60
CA THR A 223 2.70 -3.49 8.03
C THR A 223 3.76 -2.54 8.58
N SER A 224 3.64 -2.19 9.86
CA SER A 224 4.64 -1.47 10.65
C SER A 224 5.45 -2.41 11.56
N SER A 225 5.08 -3.68 11.65
CA SER A 225 5.56 -4.58 12.71
C SER A 225 6.69 -5.51 12.25
N ILE A 226 6.66 -5.97 11.00
CA ILE A 226 7.58 -7.03 10.53
C ILE A 226 9.04 -6.56 10.59
N ILE A 227 9.35 -5.38 10.10
CA ILE A 227 10.73 -4.86 10.13
C ILE A 227 11.18 -4.61 11.57
N LYS A 228 10.28 -4.09 12.41
CA LYS A 228 10.55 -3.89 13.84
C LYS A 228 10.91 -5.19 14.56
N LEU A 229 10.18 -6.29 14.28
CA LEU A 229 10.50 -7.61 14.83
C LEU A 229 11.90 -8.10 14.42
N LEU A 230 12.34 -7.78 13.20
CA LEU A 230 13.67 -8.14 12.72
C LEU A 230 14.78 -7.27 13.35
N GLU A 231 14.48 -6.01 13.65
CA GLU A 231 15.41 -5.13 14.37
C GLU A 231 15.60 -5.52 15.85
N GLU A 232 14.53 -5.99 16.51
CA GLU A 232 14.58 -6.42 17.92
C GLU A 232 15.34 -7.77 18.12
N LYS A 233 15.54 -8.55 17.04
CA LYS A 233 16.24 -9.85 17.09
C LYS A 233 17.75 -9.74 16.76
N ASN A 234 18.21 -8.57 16.31
CA ASN A 234 19.61 -8.27 15.99
C ASN A 234 20.24 -7.37 17.06
#